data_c5ab2f57272f41b23b07464f39f64c5e
#
_entry.id   c5ab2f57272f41b23b07464f39f64c5e
#
_cell.length_a   1.000
_cell.length_b   1.000
_cell.length_c   1.000
_cell.angle_alpha   90.00
_cell.angle_beta   90.00
_cell.angle_gamma   90.00
#
_symmetry.space_group_name_H-M   'P 1'
#
loop_
_entity.id
_entity.type
_entity.pdbx_description
1 polymer ?
#
loop_
_entity_poly.entity_id
_entity_poly.type
_entity_poly.pdbx_seq_one_letter_code
_entity_poly.pdbx_strand_id
1 'polypeptide(L)'
;VPADTIRELARLACDGPVTHRCGWGAQAYDNGLHPYHAGATMAALAGQLGFPGANYATANWTYFSNPNPTLDAVDTEVTSPSIASTYFPDVVMAQSYLGVPICPKALGIFCGNPLCTWVDTNAWLNDVLPQMELVVTCDSMMTDTARYSDFVLPVAHWFEYEDIVVQGNYYSLIHSEKV
;
A
#
# COMPACT_ATOMS: atom_id res chain seq x y z
N VAL A 1 -28.87 6.27 7.95
CA VAL A 1 -29.31 4.87 8.24
C VAL A 1 -30.27 4.93 9.42
N PRO A 2 -31.43 4.23 9.39
CA PRO A 2 -32.36 4.18 10.51
C PRO A 2 -31.71 3.57 11.77
N ALA A 3 -32.07 4.10 12.94
CA ALA A 3 -31.49 3.65 14.22
C ALA A 3 -31.76 2.17 14.51
N ASP A 4 -32.91 1.66 14.10
CA ASP A 4 -33.27 0.26 14.33
C ASP A 4 -32.44 -0.70 13.48
N THR A 5 -32.09 -0.31 12.24
CA THR A 5 -31.18 -1.07 11.40
C THR A 5 -29.77 -1.13 12.04
N ILE A 6 -29.30 -0.03 12.64
CA ILE A 6 -28.01 0.00 13.34
C ILE A 6 -28.03 -0.96 14.54
N ARG A 7 -29.13 -0.94 15.33
CA ARG A 7 -29.27 -1.83 16.47
C ARG A 7 -29.35 -3.30 16.06
N GLU A 8 -30.04 -3.60 14.96
CA GLU A 8 -30.12 -4.95 14.40
C GLU A 8 -28.74 -5.45 13.97
N LEU A 9 -27.98 -4.65 13.22
CA LEU A 9 -26.61 -4.97 12.83
C LEU A 9 -25.70 -5.19 14.05
N ALA A 10 -25.82 -4.36 15.09
CA ALA A 10 -25.06 -4.53 16.31
C ALA A 10 -25.38 -5.85 17.03
N ARG A 11 -26.65 -6.29 17.04
CA ARG A 11 -27.02 -7.59 17.59
C ARG A 11 -26.48 -8.75 16.77
N LEU A 12 -26.59 -8.67 15.44
CA LEU A 12 -26.03 -9.66 14.53
C LEU A 12 -24.51 -9.78 14.69
N ALA A 13 -23.80 -8.66 14.92
CA ALA A 13 -22.38 -8.66 15.17
C ALA A 13 -21.97 -9.34 16.49
N CYS A 14 -22.92 -9.61 17.39
CA CYS A 14 -22.70 -10.34 18.65
C CYS A 14 -23.20 -11.79 18.60
N ASP A 15 -23.89 -12.19 17.53
CA ASP A 15 -24.51 -13.49 17.38
C ASP A 15 -23.61 -14.43 16.56
N GLY A 16 -22.77 -15.20 17.27
CA GLY A 16 -21.82 -16.15 16.68
C GLY A 16 -20.48 -15.55 16.29
N PRO A 17 -19.61 -16.35 15.68
CA PRO A 17 -18.32 -15.88 15.19
C PRO A 17 -18.47 -14.91 14.02
N VAL A 18 -18.00 -13.68 14.18
CA VAL A 18 -18.07 -12.62 13.16
C VAL A 18 -16.69 -12.05 12.89
N THR A 19 -16.33 -11.95 11.63
CA THR A 19 -15.15 -11.21 11.20
C THR A 19 -15.54 -9.84 10.66
N HIS A 20 -15.01 -8.80 11.28
CA HIS A 20 -15.14 -7.43 10.81
C HIS A 20 -13.93 -7.08 9.96
N ARG A 21 -14.14 -6.72 8.71
CA ARG A 21 -13.06 -6.32 7.81
C ARG A 21 -13.20 -4.85 7.41
N CYS A 22 -12.23 -4.05 7.79
CA CYS A 22 -12.12 -2.67 7.32
C CYS A 22 -11.25 -2.61 6.06
N GLY A 23 -11.76 -1.98 5.01
CA GLY A 23 -10.99 -1.65 3.81
C GLY A 23 -10.22 -0.36 3.98
N TRP A 24 -9.45 0.00 2.97
CA TRP A 24 -8.56 1.18 3.01
C TRP A 24 -9.27 2.51 2.78
N GLY A 25 -10.50 2.49 2.28
CA GLY A 25 -11.23 3.73 1.98
C GLY A 25 -11.40 4.67 3.18
N ALA A 26 -11.54 4.11 4.40
CA ALA A 26 -11.74 4.92 5.60
C ALA A 26 -10.52 5.80 5.93
N GLN A 27 -9.30 5.37 5.60
CA GLN A 27 -8.07 6.13 5.88
C GLN A 27 -7.88 7.36 4.97
N ALA A 28 -8.66 7.48 3.90
CA ALA A 28 -8.59 8.61 2.98
C ALA A 28 -9.28 9.90 3.49
N TYR A 29 -9.76 9.89 4.72
CA TYR A 29 -10.44 11.03 5.36
C TYR A 29 -9.65 11.51 6.59
N ASP A 30 -9.78 12.79 6.93
CA ASP A 30 -9.10 13.42 8.07
C ASP A 30 -9.32 12.69 9.40
N ASN A 31 -10.51 12.14 9.61
CA ASN A 31 -10.88 11.36 10.78
C ASN A 31 -10.85 9.85 10.55
N GLY A 32 -10.13 9.39 9.54
CA GLY A 32 -10.10 8.00 9.10
C GLY A 32 -9.69 6.98 10.16
N LEU A 33 -8.94 7.40 11.19
CA LEU A 33 -8.55 6.53 12.30
C LEU A 33 -9.76 6.13 13.18
N HIS A 34 -10.76 7.01 13.34
CA HIS A 34 -11.90 6.77 14.22
C HIS A 34 -12.75 5.56 13.84
N PRO A 35 -13.11 5.33 12.56
CA PRO A 35 -13.81 4.12 12.15
C PRO A 35 -13.07 2.83 12.48
N TYR A 36 -11.74 2.82 12.34
CA TYR A 36 -10.93 1.65 12.69
C TYR A 36 -10.94 1.37 14.19
N HIS A 37 -10.78 2.40 15.02
CA HIS A 37 -10.85 2.27 16.48
C HIS A 37 -12.26 1.83 16.92
N ALA A 38 -13.30 2.42 16.37
CA ALA A 38 -14.68 2.05 16.69
C ALA A 38 -14.97 0.59 16.32
N GLY A 39 -14.54 0.14 15.14
CA GLY A 39 -14.69 -1.24 14.69
C GLY A 39 -13.94 -2.23 15.58
N ALA A 40 -12.68 -1.94 15.92
CA ALA A 40 -11.89 -2.76 16.83
C ALA A 40 -12.51 -2.84 18.23
N THR A 41 -12.99 -1.71 18.76
CA THR A 41 -13.66 -1.64 20.04
C THR A 41 -14.95 -2.46 20.02
N MET A 42 -15.76 -2.33 18.98
CA MET A 42 -16.99 -3.12 18.82
C MET A 42 -16.68 -4.61 18.77
N ALA A 43 -15.70 -5.06 18.02
CA ALA A 43 -15.30 -6.46 17.95
C ALA A 43 -14.80 -6.98 19.31
N ALA A 44 -14.06 -6.18 20.06
CA ALA A 44 -13.59 -6.53 21.40
C ALA A 44 -14.78 -6.65 22.39
N LEU A 45 -15.70 -5.68 22.41
CA LEU A 45 -16.88 -5.71 23.28
C LEU A 45 -17.83 -6.87 22.95
N ALA A 46 -17.93 -7.22 21.67
CA ALA A 46 -18.71 -8.37 21.21
C ALA A 46 -18.02 -9.72 21.45
N GLY A 47 -16.81 -9.73 22.02
CA GLY A 47 -16.05 -10.96 22.24
C GLY A 47 -15.54 -11.63 20.96
N GLN A 48 -15.38 -10.89 19.86
CA GLN A 48 -15.08 -11.40 18.53
C GLN A 48 -13.56 -11.39 18.21
N LEU A 49 -12.71 -11.52 19.23
CA LEU A 49 -11.27 -11.52 19.03
C LEU A 49 -10.62 -12.82 19.52
N GLY A 50 -9.71 -13.34 18.74
CA GLY A 50 -8.78 -14.40 19.19
C GLY A 50 -9.27 -15.84 19.04
N PHE A 51 -10.33 -16.11 18.29
CA PHE A 51 -10.75 -17.49 17.99
C PHE A 51 -11.16 -17.68 16.52
N PRO A 52 -11.14 -18.91 15.99
CA PRO A 52 -11.43 -19.18 14.59
C PRO A 52 -12.81 -18.67 14.13
N GLY A 53 -12.83 -17.95 13.02
CA GLY A 53 -14.05 -17.39 12.47
C GLY A 53 -14.45 -16.02 13.03
N ALA A 54 -13.79 -15.55 14.09
CA ALA A 54 -14.06 -14.25 14.71
C ALA A 54 -12.79 -13.41 14.76
N ASN A 55 -12.84 -12.22 14.19
CA ASN A 55 -11.69 -11.30 14.16
C ASN A 55 -12.10 -9.88 13.81
N TYR A 56 -11.21 -8.95 14.10
CA TYR A 56 -11.17 -7.63 13.49
C TYR A 56 -9.90 -7.54 12.63
N ALA A 57 -10.06 -7.37 11.33
CA ALA A 57 -8.95 -7.34 10.41
C ALA A 57 -8.97 -6.08 9.54
N THR A 58 -7.82 -5.47 9.41
CA THR A 58 -7.48 -4.57 8.31
C THR A 58 -6.80 -5.38 7.20
N ALA A 59 -6.52 -4.79 6.06
CA ALA A 59 -5.72 -5.46 5.03
C ALA A 59 -4.30 -5.69 5.58
N ASN A 60 -3.96 -6.93 5.87
CA ASN A 60 -2.63 -7.33 6.33
C ASN A 60 -1.79 -7.83 5.15
N TRP A 61 -0.62 -7.23 4.98
CA TRP A 61 0.32 -7.58 3.90
C TRP A 61 1.39 -8.60 4.30
N THR A 62 1.53 -8.92 5.58
CA THR A 62 2.72 -9.58 6.08
C THR A 62 2.42 -10.75 7.01
N TYR A 63 1.99 -11.87 6.46
CA TYR A 63 2.07 -13.15 7.19
C TYR A 63 3.25 -14.02 6.77
N PHE A 64 3.96 -13.67 5.71
CA PHE A 64 5.13 -14.37 5.25
C PHE A 64 6.28 -13.41 5.05
N SER A 65 7.44 -13.75 5.58
CA SER A 65 8.71 -13.13 5.19
C SER A 65 8.91 -13.32 3.69
N ASN A 66 9.58 -12.37 3.06
CA ASN A 66 9.94 -12.42 1.65
C ASN A 66 10.50 -13.82 1.31
N PRO A 67 9.90 -14.58 0.37
CA PRO A 67 10.38 -15.89 0.00
C PRO A 67 11.70 -15.88 -0.76
N ASN A 68 12.26 -14.70 -1.03
CA ASN A 68 13.54 -14.56 -1.71
C ASN A 68 14.69 -14.33 -0.71
N PRO A 69 15.31 -15.41 -0.20
CA PRO A 69 16.40 -15.31 0.78
C PRO A 69 17.66 -14.64 0.21
N THR A 70 17.77 -14.55 -1.13
CA THR A 70 18.91 -13.88 -1.76
C THR A 70 18.85 -12.35 -1.65
N LEU A 71 17.67 -11.77 -1.49
CA LEU A 71 17.53 -10.33 -1.24
C LEU A 71 17.78 -10.00 0.24
N ASP A 72 17.45 -10.91 1.14
CA ASP A 72 17.73 -10.77 2.57
C ASP A 72 19.22 -11.00 2.91
N ALA A 73 19.96 -11.66 2.02
CA ALA A 73 21.38 -11.93 2.17
C ALA A 73 22.30 -10.79 1.66
N VAL A 74 21.72 -9.78 1.01
CA VAL A 74 22.46 -8.55 0.71
C VAL A 74 22.57 -7.78 2.02
N ASP A 75 23.78 -7.79 2.59
CA ASP A 75 24.13 -7.01 3.77
C ASP A 75 23.98 -5.52 3.44
N THR A 76 22.75 -5.04 3.56
CA THR A 76 22.40 -3.66 3.32
C THR A 76 22.55 -2.88 4.62
N GLU A 77 23.78 -2.60 5.03
CA GLU A 77 24.04 -1.51 5.97
C GLU A 77 23.66 -0.12 5.41
N VAL A 78 23.21 -0.08 4.15
CA VAL A 78 22.69 1.15 3.54
C VAL A 78 21.26 1.36 4.03
N THR A 79 21.12 1.98 5.17
CA THR A 79 19.85 2.48 5.68
C THR A 79 19.44 3.72 4.89
N SER A 80 18.85 3.53 3.72
CA SER A 80 18.20 4.63 3.02
C SER A 80 16.91 5.00 3.76
N PRO A 81 16.68 6.28 4.07
CA PRO A 81 15.47 6.69 4.73
C PRO A 81 14.25 6.40 3.85
N SER A 82 13.22 5.79 4.44
CA SER A 82 11.93 5.66 3.79
C SER A 82 11.17 6.98 3.90
N ILE A 83 10.80 7.55 2.77
CA ILE A 83 10.03 8.79 2.70
C ILE A 83 8.58 8.41 2.35
N ALA A 84 7.63 8.82 3.19
CA ALA A 84 6.23 8.63 2.87
C ALA A 84 5.87 9.40 1.59
N SER A 85 5.08 8.80 0.72
CA SER A 85 4.70 9.33 -0.59
C SER A 85 4.09 10.74 -0.53
N THR A 86 3.36 11.05 0.54
CA THR A 86 2.74 12.35 0.79
C THR A 86 3.73 13.47 1.03
N TYR A 87 4.92 13.17 1.52
CA TYR A 87 5.97 14.16 1.80
C TYR A 87 7.03 14.25 0.69
N PHE A 88 6.96 13.38 -0.30
CA PHE A 88 8.01 13.30 -1.33
C PHE A 88 8.21 14.61 -2.09
N PRO A 89 7.16 15.34 -2.55
CA PRO A 89 7.32 16.65 -3.17
C PRO A 89 8.04 17.66 -2.25
N ASP A 90 7.64 17.73 -0.99
CA ASP A 90 8.25 18.66 -0.03
C ASP A 90 9.73 18.33 0.22
N VAL A 91 10.08 17.05 0.28
CA VAL A 91 11.46 16.59 0.46
C VAL A 91 12.33 16.95 -0.74
N VAL A 92 11.80 16.77 -1.95
CA VAL A 92 12.52 17.13 -3.18
C VAL A 92 12.78 18.64 -3.22
N MET A 93 11.80 19.45 -2.88
CA MET A 93 11.92 20.91 -2.87
C MET A 93 12.82 21.42 -1.73
N ALA A 94 12.71 20.85 -0.55
CA ALA A 94 13.53 21.22 0.60
C ALA A 94 14.97 20.66 0.52
N GLN A 95 15.21 19.67 -0.34
CA GLN A 95 16.46 18.91 -0.42
C GLN A 95 16.93 18.35 0.93
N SER A 96 15.96 18.03 1.80
CA SER A 96 16.21 17.49 3.13
C SER A 96 15.01 16.72 3.66
N TYR A 97 15.30 15.72 4.49
CA TYR A 97 14.27 14.95 5.22
C TYR A 97 14.73 14.69 6.65
N LEU A 98 13.90 15.07 7.62
CA LEU A 98 14.21 14.95 9.07
C LEU A 98 15.59 15.53 9.45
N GLY A 99 15.99 16.63 8.84
CA GLY A 99 17.28 17.29 9.11
C GLY A 99 18.48 16.67 8.39
N VAL A 100 18.27 15.62 7.59
CA VAL A 100 19.32 15.00 6.76
C VAL A 100 19.22 15.56 5.35
N PRO A 101 20.33 16.05 4.75
CA PRO A 101 20.35 16.48 3.36
C PRO A 101 20.03 15.30 2.42
N ILE A 102 19.02 15.44 1.59
CA ILE A 102 18.61 14.47 0.58
C ILE A 102 18.29 15.24 -0.70
N CYS A 103 18.96 14.91 -1.78
CA CYS A 103 18.71 15.51 -3.09
C CYS A 103 18.50 14.41 -4.11
N PRO A 104 17.28 13.90 -4.27
CA PRO A 104 16.98 12.88 -5.28
C PRO A 104 17.24 13.43 -6.68
N LYS A 105 17.99 12.69 -7.49
CA LYS A 105 18.32 13.05 -8.89
C LYS A 105 17.77 12.04 -9.89
N ALA A 106 17.54 10.82 -9.45
CA ALA A 106 16.96 9.78 -10.27
C ALA A 106 15.76 9.17 -9.57
N LEU A 107 14.74 8.84 -10.33
CA LEU A 107 13.52 8.24 -9.86
C LEU A 107 13.23 6.95 -10.63
N GLY A 108 13.23 5.83 -9.94
CA GLY A 108 12.81 4.53 -10.45
C GLY A 108 11.39 4.23 -9.97
N ILE A 109 10.47 4.01 -10.88
CA ILE A 109 9.06 3.73 -10.59
C ILE A 109 8.73 2.33 -11.09
N PHE A 110 8.39 1.45 -10.16
CA PHE A 110 8.10 0.05 -10.46
C PHE A 110 6.63 -0.24 -10.17
N CYS A 111 5.86 -0.60 -11.20
CA CYS A 111 4.45 -0.96 -11.10
C CYS A 111 3.63 0.07 -10.31
N GLY A 112 3.84 1.35 -10.60
CA GLY A 112 3.21 2.45 -9.89
C GLY A 112 2.85 3.63 -10.79
N ASN A 113 1.82 4.38 -10.39
CA ASN A 113 1.37 5.57 -11.11
C ASN A 113 1.26 6.78 -10.17
N PRO A 114 2.39 7.28 -9.61
CA PRO A 114 2.38 8.38 -8.63
C PRO A 114 1.66 9.64 -9.12
N LEU A 115 1.75 9.99 -10.40
CA LEU A 115 1.01 11.15 -10.93
C LEU A 115 -0.51 11.05 -10.79
N CYS A 116 -1.05 9.83 -10.68
CA CYS A 116 -2.47 9.59 -10.51
C CYS A 116 -2.86 9.24 -9.07
N THR A 117 -1.97 8.55 -8.36
CA THR A 117 -2.31 7.92 -7.07
C THR A 117 -1.76 8.65 -5.85
N TRP A 118 -0.76 9.51 -6.03
CA TRP A 118 -0.18 10.29 -4.95
C TRP A 118 -0.79 11.70 -4.91
N VAL A 119 -0.50 12.42 -3.84
CA VAL A 119 -1.05 13.76 -3.64
C VAL A 119 -0.40 14.77 -4.57
N ASP A 120 -1.18 15.75 -4.99
CA ASP A 120 -0.76 16.95 -5.71
C ASP A 120 -0.02 16.68 -7.02
N THR A 121 -0.75 16.24 -8.04
CA THR A 121 -0.23 16.05 -9.40
C THR A 121 0.47 17.30 -9.95
N ASN A 122 0.01 18.52 -9.58
CA ASN A 122 0.65 19.75 -10.04
C ASN A 122 2.03 19.94 -9.45
N ALA A 123 2.23 19.66 -8.17
CA ALA A 123 3.55 19.67 -7.54
C ALA A 123 4.48 18.63 -8.19
N TRP A 124 3.96 17.46 -8.52
CA TRP A 124 4.74 16.46 -9.26
C TRP A 124 5.23 16.95 -10.60
N LEU A 125 4.33 17.54 -11.42
CA LEU A 125 4.66 17.99 -12.76
C LEU A 125 5.54 19.26 -12.78
N ASN A 126 5.30 20.20 -11.87
CA ASN A 126 5.94 21.50 -11.91
C ASN A 126 7.17 21.61 -11.00
N ASP A 127 7.23 20.83 -9.94
CA ASP A 127 8.27 20.95 -8.91
C ASP A 127 9.16 19.72 -8.82
N VAL A 128 8.59 18.49 -8.81
CA VAL A 128 9.34 17.25 -8.62
C VAL A 128 10.08 16.82 -9.89
N LEU A 129 9.32 16.56 -10.97
CA LEU A 129 9.92 16.04 -12.21
C LEU A 129 11.00 16.96 -12.80
N PRO A 130 10.87 18.29 -12.77
CA PRO A 130 11.94 19.18 -13.25
C PRO A 130 13.26 19.12 -12.45
N GLN A 131 13.23 18.59 -11.23
CA GLN A 131 14.44 18.40 -10.40
C GLN A 131 15.14 17.07 -10.68
N MET A 132 14.48 16.16 -11.39
CA MET A 132 15.04 14.84 -11.71
C MET A 132 15.90 14.91 -12.96
N GLU A 133 17.06 14.29 -12.89
CA GLU A 133 17.97 14.10 -14.03
C GLU A 133 17.62 12.83 -14.81
N LEU A 134 16.89 11.90 -14.18
CA LEU A 134 16.48 10.64 -14.79
C LEU A 134 15.19 10.13 -14.15
N VAL A 135 14.20 9.81 -14.96
CA VAL A 135 12.97 9.13 -14.54
C VAL A 135 12.79 7.87 -15.37
N VAL A 136 12.78 6.72 -14.71
CA VAL A 136 12.57 5.41 -15.34
C VAL A 136 11.33 4.76 -14.77
N THR A 137 10.40 4.36 -15.62
CA THR A 137 9.19 3.62 -15.21
C THR A 137 9.21 2.21 -15.77
N CYS A 138 8.98 1.24 -14.91
CA CYS A 138 8.74 -0.16 -15.26
C CYS A 138 7.28 -0.48 -15.03
N ASP A 139 6.51 -0.66 -16.09
CA ASP A 139 5.08 -0.95 -15.97
C ASP A 139 4.59 -1.80 -17.15
N SER A 140 3.50 -2.52 -16.94
CA SER A 140 2.83 -3.30 -18.00
C SER A 140 1.96 -2.43 -18.89
N MET A 141 1.67 -1.20 -18.48
CA MET A 141 0.84 -0.25 -19.21
C MET A 141 1.51 1.12 -19.31
N MET A 142 1.17 1.87 -20.36
CA MET A 142 1.57 3.26 -20.51
C MET A 142 0.70 4.15 -19.60
N THR A 143 1.07 4.20 -18.32
CA THR A 143 0.42 5.03 -17.30
C THR A 143 0.70 6.52 -17.52
N ASP A 144 -0.01 7.39 -16.79
CA ASP A 144 0.29 8.83 -16.86
C ASP A 144 1.73 9.12 -16.41
N THR A 145 2.20 8.46 -15.38
CA THR A 145 3.60 8.56 -14.93
C THR A 145 4.58 8.08 -16.00
N ALA A 146 4.31 6.97 -16.66
CA ALA A 146 5.15 6.45 -17.73
C ALA A 146 5.27 7.43 -18.91
N ARG A 147 4.23 8.21 -19.20
CA ARG A 147 4.27 9.24 -20.26
C ARG A 147 5.19 10.41 -19.98
N TYR A 148 5.50 10.66 -18.72
CA TYR A 148 6.40 11.73 -18.26
C TYR A 148 7.80 11.21 -17.89
N SER A 149 8.08 9.92 -18.11
CA SER A 149 9.36 9.30 -17.85
C SER A 149 10.30 9.42 -19.05
N ASP A 150 11.60 9.50 -18.79
CA ASP A 150 12.63 9.49 -19.84
C ASP A 150 12.76 8.12 -20.48
N PHE A 151 12.58 7.05 -19.68
CA PHE A 151 12.60 5.68 -20.17
C PHE A 151 11.44 4.89 -19.59
N VAL A 152 10.81 4.09 -20.45
CA VAL A 152 9.77 3.14 -20.07
C VAL A 152 10.26 1.73 -20.39
N LEU A 153 10.35 0.90 -19.36
CA LEU A 153 10.70 -0.51 -19.48
C LEU A 153 9.42 -1.34 -19.36
N PRO A 154 8.97 -1.99 -20.45
CA PRO A 154 7.77 -2.81 -20.39
C PRO A 154 8.04 -4.07 -19.56
N VAL A 155 7.14 -4.38 -18.64
CA VAL A 155 7.17 -5.61 -17.85
C VAL A 155 6.06 -6.55 -18.31
N ALA A 156 6.30 -7.85 -18.19
CA ALA A 156 5.31 -8.86 -18.50
C ALA A 156 4.13 -8.76 -17.52
N HIS A 157 2.93 -8.93 -18.04
CA HIS A 157 1.73 -9.05 -17.23
C HIS A 157 1.71 -10.42 -16.52
N TRP A 158 1.11 -10.50 -15.35
CA TRP A 158 1.05 -11.72 -14.52
C TRP A 158 0.45 -12.95 -15.22
N PHE A 159 -0.29 -12.78 -16.32
CA PHE A 159 -0.73 -13.89 -17.18
C PHE A 159 0.34 -14.34 -18.20
N GLU A 160 1.43 -13.61 -18.32
CA GLU A 160 2.46 -13.87 -19.33
C GLU A 160 3.67 -14.63 -18.77
N TYR A 161 3.71 -14.91 -17.46
CA TYR A 161 4.79 -15.68 -16.83
C TYR A 161 4.26 -16.59 -15.74
N GLU A 162 5.05 -17.59 -15.37
CA GLU A 162 4.78 -18.47 -14.25
C GLU A 162 5.38 -17.88 -12.98
N ASP A 163 4.64 -17.97 -11.87
CA ASP A 163 5.11 -17.44 -10.57
C ASP A 163 4.53 -18.24 -9.41
N ILE A 164 5.18 -18.12 -8.26
CA ILE A 164 4.66 -18.59 -6.98
C ILE A 164 4.25 -17.36 -6.18
N VAL A 165 2.95 -17.17 -6.03
CA VAL A 165 2.38 -16.03 -5.33
C VAL A 165 2.10 -16.40 -3.88
N VAL A 166 2.65 -15.60 -2.97
CA VAL A 166 2.32 -15.64 -1.55
C VAL A 166 1.27 -14.58 -1.27
N GLN A 167 0.08 -14.99 -0.87
CA GLN A 167 -0.96 -14.03 -0.54
C GLN A 167 -0.97 -13.76 0.96
N GLY A 168 -0.68 -12.51 1.34
CA GLY A 168 -0.55 -12.09 2.73
C GLY A 168 -1.81 -12.22 3.61
N ASN A 169 -2.97 -12.48 3.01
CA ASN A 169 -4.22 -12.67 3.74
C ASN A 169 -4.61 -14.15 3.92
N TYR A 170 -3.90 -15.07 3.30
CA TYR A 170 -4.18 -16.51 3.35
C TYR A 170 -2.87 -17.28 3.54
N TYR A 171 -2.92 -18.35 4.34
CA TYR A 171 -1.80 -19.27 4.52
C TYR A 171 -1.70 -20.21 3.31
N SER A 172 -1.50 -19.64 2.12
CA SER A 172 -1.43 -20.42 0.89
C SER A 172 -0.33 -19.92 -0.03
N LEU A 173 0.35 -20.88 -0.65
CA LEU A 173 1.19 -20.68 -1.81
C LEU A 173 0.33 -20.96 -3.05
N ILE A 174 0.28 -20.02 -3.96
CA ILE A 174 -0.49 -20.15 -5.19
C ILE A 174 0.50 -20.20 -6.34
N HIS A 175 0.45 -21.27 -7.12
CA HIS A 175 1.15 -21.33 -8.41
C HIS A 175 0.28 -20.63 -9.45
N SER A 176 0.82 -19.58 -10.05
CA SER A 176 0.20 -18.90 -11.20
C SER A 176 0.81 -19.44 -12.47
N GLU A 177 0.01 -20.09 -13.29
CA GLU A 177 0.42 -20.59 -14.60
C GLU A 177 0.28 -19.49 -15.64
N LYS A 178 1.19 -19.51 -16.60
CA LYS A 178 1.09 -18.67 -17.80
C LYS A 178 -0.12 -19.09 -18.63
N VAL A 179 -0.91 -18.13 -19.10
CA VAL A 179 -2.09 -18.33 -19.95
C VAL A 179 -1.75 -18.10 -21.43
#